data_4dfdb0dc4da78c4ff86f1212dccff2ac
#
_entry.id   4dfdb0dc4da78c4ff86f1212dccff2ac
#
_cell.length_a   1.000
_cell.length_b   1.000
_cell.length_c   1.000
_cell.angle_alpha   90.00
_cell.angle_beta   90.00
_cell.angle_gamma   90.00
#
_symmetry.space_group_name_H-M   'P 1'
#
loop_
_entity.id
_entity.type
_entity.pdbx_description
1 polymer ?
#
loop_
_entity_poly.entity_id
_entity_poly.type
_entity_poly.pdbx_seq_one_letter_code
_entity_poly.pdbx_strand_id
1 'polypeptide(L)'
;MNNRVKIAYEFANAINSDKIVRIILFGSVARGDDGKDSDIDILIVSDYWEEIDSIITDVVGDIVLDQQELISPHIMSVERFNNTKDYSFLTNVLEDGVVLV
;
A
#
# COMPACT_ATOMS: atom_id res chain seq x y z
N MET A 1 -14.23 10.51 5.78
CA MET A 1 -13.21 9.55 5.35
C MET A 1 -12.74 8.75 6.57
N ASN A 2 -12.60 7.44 6.42
CA ASN A 2 -12.03 6.59 7.46
C ASN A 2 -10.60 7.06 7.79
N ASN A 3 -10.24 7.12 9.07
CA ASN A 3 -8.92 7.57 9.49
C ASN A 3 -7.79 6.72 8.87
N ARG A 4 -7.99 5.42 8.73
CA ARG A 4 -7.00 4.52 8.12
C ARG A 4 -6.84 4.77 6.63
N VAL A 5 -7.91 5.16 5.92
CA VAL A 5 -7.82 5.57 4.52
C VAL A 5 -7.00 6.85 4.41
N LYS A 6 -7.22 7.81 5.31
CA LYS A 6 -6.43 9.04 5.37
C LYS A 6 -4.95 8.74 5.60
N ILE A 7 -4.65 7.83 6.53
CA ILE A 7 -3.27 7.40 6.81
C ILE A 7 -2.65 6.75 5.57
N ALA A 8 -3.42 5.95 4.83
CA ALA A 8 -2.93 5.34 3.59
C ALA A 8 -2.53 6.41 2.57
N TYR A 9 -3.30 7.47 2.41
CA TYR A 9 -2.93 8.59 1.53
C TYR A 9 -1.69 9.32 2.04
N GLU A 10 -1.58 9.54 3.34
CA GLU A 10 -0.40 10.17 3.93
C GLU A 10 0.86 9.34 3.66
N PHE A 11 0.75 8.02 3.85
CA PHE A 11 1.85 7.10 3.56
C PHE A 11 2.25 7.18 2.08
N ALA A 12 1.26 7.09 1.18
CA ALA A 12 1.53 7.13 -0.26
C ALA A 12 2.22 8.42 -0.66
N ASN A 13 1.76 9.56 -0.15
CA ASN A 13 2.37 10.85 -0.44
C ASN A 13 3.81 10.93 0.09
N ALA A 14 4.07 10.33 1.25
CA ALA A 14 5.40 10.36 1.87
C ALA A 14 6.43 9.55 1.09
N ILE A 15 6.04 8.42 0.49
CA ILE A 15 6.97 7.54 -0.22
C ILE A 15 7.02 7.78 -1.73
N ASN A 16 6.03 8.47 -2.30
CA ASN A 16 5.88 8.60 -3.75
C ASN A 16 7.10 9.29 -4.39
N SER A 17 7.53 8.74 -5.51
CA SER A 17 8.62 9.27 -6.33
C SER A 17 8.45 8.76 -7.77
N ASP A 18 9.35 9.18 -8.65
CA ASP A 18 9.38 8.70 -10.03
C ASP A 18 9.78 7.22 -10.15
N LYS A 19 10.20 6.61 -9.05
CA LYS A 19 10.55 5.17 -8.99
C LYS A 19 9.35 4.27 -8.75
N ILE A 20 8.20 4.84 -8.44
CA ILE A 20 6.99 4.08 -8.11
C ILE A 20 5.94 4.29 -9.19
N VAL A 21 5.40 3.19 -9.73
CA VAL A 21 4.41 3.22 -10.80
C VAL A 21 2.98 3.29 -10.25
N ARG A 22 2.70 2.55 -9.17
CA ARG A 22 1.37 2.51 -8.54
C ARG A 22 1.51 2.30 -7.05
N ILE A 23 0.57 2.89 -6.32
CA ILE A 23 0.36 2.60 -4.90
C ILE A 23 -1.14 2.37 -4.73
N ILE A 24 -1.52 1.18 -4.25
CA ILE A 24 -2.92 0.77 -4.16
C ILE A 24 -3.23 0.29 -2.76
N LEU A 25 -4.22 0.92 -2.12
CA LEU A 25 -4.80 0.43 -0.86
C LEU A 25 -5.71 -0.73 -1.18
N PHE A 26 -5.54 -1.86 -0.48
CA PHE A 26 -6.40 -3.03 -0.66
C PHE A 26 -6.73 -3.66 0.70
N GLY A 27 -7.40 -4.80 0.68
CA GLY A 27 -7.74 -5.51 1.90
C GLY A 27 -8.92 -4.89 2.65
N SER A 28 -9.01 -5.18 3.94
CA SER A 28 -10.20 -4.84 4.74
C SER A 28 -10.43 -3.34 4.85
N VAL A 29 -9.37 -2.54 4.94
CA VAL A 29 -9.52 -1.08 5.01
C VAL A 29 -10.11 -0.52 3.71
N ALA A 30 -9.66 -1.03 2.56
CA ALA A 30 -10.20 -0.61 1.26
C ALA A 30 -11.67 -1.00 1.11
N ARG A 31 -12.04 -2.18 1.60
CA ARG A 31 -13.43 -2.66 1.55
C ARG A 31 -14.34 -2.00 2.59
N GLY A 32 -13.77 -1.37 3.61
CA GLY A 32 -14.55 -0.76 4.68
C GLY A 32 -15.04 -1.76 5.74
N ASP A 33 -14.47 -2.97 5.77
CA ASP A 33 -14.84 -4.00 6.76
C ASP A 33 -13.71 -4.28 7.76
N ASP A 34 -12.77 -3.33 7.91
CA ASP A 34 -11.65 -3.48 8.83
C ASP A 34 -12.11 -3.50 10.29
N GLY A 35 -11.45 -4.36 11.06
CA GLY A 35 -11.64 -4.44 12.49
C GLY A 35 -10.54 -3.70 13.23
N LYS A 36 -10.60 -3.78 14.55
CA LYS A 36 -9.67 -3.12 15.48
C LYS A 36 -8.21 -3.51 15.21
N ASP A 37 -7.96 -4.78 14.88
CA ASP A 37 -6.62 -5.32 14.70
C ASP A 37 -6.20 -5.43 13.24
N SER A 38 -6.97 -4.88 12.32
CA SER A 38 -6.64 -4.92 10.89
C SER A 38 -5.44 -4.04 10.58
N ASP A 39 -4.55 -4.54 9.72
CA ASP A 39 -3.47 -3.75 9.15
C ASP A 39 -3.98 -2.97 7.94
N ILE A 40 -3.23 -1.93 7.57
CA ILE A 40 -3.49 -1.16 6.35
C ILE A 40 -2.66 -1.79 5.23
N ASP A 41 -3.29 -2.56 4.34
CA ASP A 41 -2.60 -3.28 3.27
C ASP A 41 -2.40 -2.37 2.06
N ILE A 42 -1.15 -2.20 1.66
CA ILE A 42 -0.80 -1.32 0.53
C ILE A 42 0.13 -2.06 -0.43
N LEU A 43 -0.27 -2.11 -1.69
CA LEU A 43 0.55 -2.64 -2.78
C LEU A 43 1.35 -1.51 -3.40
N ILE A 44 2.65 -1.71 -3.55
CA ILE A 44 3.57 -0.76 -4.17
C ILE A 44 4.20 -1.43 -5.38
N VAL A 45 3.94 -0.88 -6.56
CA VAL A 45 4.48 -1.42 -7.83
C VAL A 45 5.70 -0.60 -8.22
N SER A 46 6.87 -1.23 -8.19
CA SER A 46 8.14 -0.57 -8.49
C SER A 46 9.20 -1.60 -8.87
N ASP A 47 10.08 -1.22 -9.80
CA ASP A 47 11.26 -2.01 -10.15
C ASP A 47 12.50 -1.60 -9.32
N TYR A 48 12.36 -0.63 -8.43
CA TYR A 48 13.47 -0.04 -7.66
C TYR A 48 13.35 -0.33 -6.18
N TRP A 49 12.89 -1.53 -5.81
CA TRP A 49 12.58 -1.85 -4.42
C TRP A 49 13.77 -1.63 -3.47
N GLU A 50 15.00 -1.91 -3.92
CA GLU A 50 16.18 -1.71 -3.09
C GLU A 50 16.41 -0.24 -2.74
N GLU A 51 16.03 0.65 -3.65
CA GLU A 51 16.20 2.10 -3.45
C GLU A 51 15.09 2.70 -2.61
N ILE A 52 13.88 2.14 -2.67
CA ILE A 52 12.73 2.69 -1.95
C ILE A 52 12.49 2.01 -0.60
N ASP A 53 13.12 0.87 -0.34
CA ASP A 53 12.90 0.09 0.89
C ASP A 53 13.15 0.89 2.16
N SER A 54 14.21 1.65 2.18
CA SER A 54 14.60 2.44 3.35
C SER A 54 13.55 3.49 3.69
N ILE A 55 13.05 4.23 2.71
CA ILE A 55 12.04 5.24 2.97
C ILE A 55 10.70 4.61 3.37
N ILE A 56 10.35 3.47 2.77
CA ILE A 56 9.13 2.74 3.15
C ILE A 56 9.21 2.33 4.61
N THR A 57 10.32 1.72 5.01
CA THR A 57 10.53 1.28 6.38
C THR A 57 10.45 2.44 7.37
N ASP A 58 11.09 3.56 7.03
CA ASP A 58 11.09 4.75 7.89
C ASP A 58 9.67 5.32 8.06
N VAL A 59 8.91 5.43 6.97
CA VAL A 59 7.55 5.98 7.03
C VAL A 59 6.61 5.05 7.77
N VAL A 60 6.73 3.73 7.55
CA VAL A 60 5.95 2.73 8.31
C VAL A 60 6.21 2.89 9.80
N GLY A 61 7.47 3.02 10.20
CA GLY A 61 7.85 3.21 11.60
C GLY A 61 7.29 4.50 12.19
N ASP A 62 7.37 5.60 11.44
CA ASP A 62 6.84 6.89 11.90
C ASP A 62 5.33 6.82 12.14
N ILE A 63 4.59 6.15 11.25
CA ILE A 63 3.14 5.99 11.40
C ILE A 63 2.80 5.16 12.63
N VAL A 64 3.54 4.08 12.89
CA VAL A 64 3.35 3.28 14.11
C VAL A 64 3.55 4.14 15.35
N LEU A 65 4.62 4.92 15.39
CA LEU A 65 4.95 5.76 16.55
C LEU A 65 3.97 6.91 16.75
N ASP A 66 3.56 7.55 15.66
CA ASP A 66 2.74 8.76 15.74
C ASP A 66 1.24 8.47 15.81
N GLN A 67 0.77 7.40 15.17
CA GLN A 67 -0.65 7.15 15.00
C GLN A 67 -1.11 5.77 15.46
N GLN A 68 -0.19 4.91 15.92
CA GLN A 68 -0.48 3.55 16.40
C GLN A 68 -1.24 2.70 15.37
N GLU A 69 -0.95 2.90 14.10
CA GLU A 69 -1.49 2.11 13.00
C GLU A 69 -0.37 1.42 12.25
N LEU A 70 -0.59 0.18 11.82
CA LEU A 70 0.42 -0.60 11.10
C LEU A 70 0.10 -0.64 9.61
N ILE A 71 1.04 -0.15 8.82
CA ILE A 71 1.02 -0.33 7.36
C ILE A 71 1.69 -1.65 7.04
N SER A 72 1.04 -2.46 6.21
CA SER A 72 1.58 -3.71 5.69
C SER A 72 1.91 -3.52 4.20
N PRO A 73 3.15 -3.16 3.86
CA PRO A 73 3.53 -2.90 2.47
C PRO A 73 3.83 -4.21 1.73
N HIS A 74 3.36 -4.29 0.50
CA HIS A 74 3.62 -5.40 -0.42
C HIS A 74 4.24 -4.82 -1.67
N ILE A 75 5.49 -5.17 -1.96
CA ILE A 75 6.21 -4.60 -3.11
C ILE A 75 6.23 -5.63 -4.25
N MET A 76 5.91 -5.16 -5.44
CA MET A 76 5.83 -6.01 -6.63
C MET A 76 6.48 -5.30 -7.81
N SER A 77 7.19 -6.05 -8.66
CA SER A 77 7.76 -5.49 -9.88
C SER A 77 6.66 -5.12 -10.88
N VAL A 78 6.98 -4.19 -11.78
CA VAL A 78 6.05 -3.79 -12.84
C VAL A 78 5.71 -4.99 -13.73
N GLU A 79 6.71 -5.78 -14.12
CA GLU A 79 6.49 -6.98 -14.95
C GLU A 79 5.53 -7.96 -14.28
N ARG A 80 5.76 -8.27 -13.00
CA ARG A 80 4.91 -9.19 -12.28
C ARG A 80 3.49 -8.65 -12.14
N PHE A 81 3.33 -7.38 -11.85
CA PHE A 81 2.02 -6.75 -11.75
C PHE A 81 1.25 -6.91 -13.06
N ASN A 82 1.89 -6.60 -14.19
CA ASN A 82 1.27 -6.68 -15.52
C ASN A 82 0.95 -8.12 -15.93
N ASN A 83 1.80 -9.09 -15.58
CA ASN A 83 1.67 -10.48 -16.03
C ASN A 83 0.81 -11.33 -15.11
N THR A 84 0.55 -10.91 -13.87
CA THR A 84 -0.19 -11.71 -12.89
C THR A 84 -1.50 -11.07 -12.42
N LYS A 85 -1.95 -10.05 -13.10
CA LYS A 85 -3.18 -9.33 -12.72
C LYS A 85 -4.45 -10.19 -12.80
N ASP A 86 -4.38 -11.34 -13.49
CA ASP A 86 -5.49 -12.30 -13.56
C ASP A 86 -5.50 -13.30 -12.40
N TYR A 87 -4.43 -13.33 -11.58
CA TYR A 87 -4.40 -14.19 -10.40
C TYR A 87 -5.32 -13.63 -9.31
N SER A 88 -5.91 -14.53 -8.51
CA SER A 88 -6.92 -14.13 -7.51
C SER A 88 -6.46 -13.02 -6.58
N PHE A 89 -5.19 -13.01 -6.16
CA PHE A 89 -4.66 -11.94 -5.31
C PHE A 89 -4.82 -10.57 -5.99
N LEU A 90 -4.30 -10.43 -7.21
CA LEU A 90 -4.38 -9.16 -7.93
C LEU A 90 -5.77 -8.85 -8.44
N THR A 91 -6.57 -9.87 -8.80
CA THR A 91 -7.97 -9.66 -9.15
C THR A 91 -8.71 -8.99 -7.99
N ASN A 92 -8.54 -9.51 -6.76
CA ASN A 92 -9.17 -8.92 -5.58
C ASN A 92 -8.63 -7.53 -5.28
N VAL A 93 -7.32 -7.32 -5.42
CA VAL A 93 -6.71 -6.00 -5.24
C VAL A 93 -7.32 -4.98 -6.20
N LEU A 94 -7.48 -5.36 -7.48
CA LEU A 94 -7.99 -4.44 -8.50
C LEU A 94 -9.49 -4.19 -8.37
N GLU A 95 -10.26 -5.17 -7.89
CA GLU A 95 -11.71 -5.00 -7.69
C GLU A 95 -12.03 -4.06 -6.53
N ASP A 96 -11.37 -4.26 -5.39
CA ASP A 96 -11.67 -3.53 -4.15
C ASP A 96 -10.70 -2.40 -3.88
N GLY A 97 -9.59 -2.38 -4.59
CA GLY A 97 -8.47 -1.48 -4.32
C GLY A 97 -8.78 -0.02 -4.62
N VAL A 98 -8.14 0.85 -3.85
CA VAL A 98 -8.18 2.29 -4.06
C VAL A 98 -6.80 2.72 -4.55
N VAL A 99 -6.72 3.27 -5.75
CA VAL A 99 -5.46 3.78 -6.30
C VAL A 99 -5.13 5.07 -5.57
N LEU A 100 -4.01 5.06 -4.84
CA LEU A 100 -3.56 6.21 -4.05
C LEU A 100 -2.67 7.13 -4.88
N VAL A 101 -1.93 6.54 -5.80
CA VAL A 101 -1.05 7.28 -6.72
C VAL A 101 -1.06 6.62 -8.09
#